data_4f17f9aa2845b7350d7d0d9a89568b53
#
_entry.id   4f17f9aa2845b7350d7d0d9a89568b53
#
_cell.length_a   1.000
_cell.length_b   1.000
_cell.length_c   1.000
_cell.angle_alpha   90.00
_cell.angle_beta   90.00
_cell.angle_gamma   90.00
#
_symmetry.space_group_name_H-M   'P 1'
#
loop_
_entity.id
_entity.type
_entity.pdbx_description
1 polymer ?
#
loop_
_entity_poly.entity_id
_entity_poly.type
_entity_poly.pdbx_seq_one_letter_code
_entity_poly.pdbx_strand_id
1 'polypeptide(L)'
;MLHGFTGSPASFAALTPPRLALAPPLAGHAAVPASAHFWAEVERLGALVPDANKLFGYSLGARLSLGLLARYPRRFDQAVLVSAHPGLRTDRQRDLRRTEDDRYIRLLRERGLPEFVAVWEAQGMWRSQDALPATVRADKHRERLTHTAEGLARCLASVGLGQMPDLRAQLAQSVCSVEFLVGGQDRKFLEAAQELCAIMPRARLHVAENHGHDLVLECPQFCSTFLARGPSS
;
A
#
# COMPACT_ATOMS: atom_id res chain seq x y z
N MET A 1 -9.02 4.93 4.17
CA MET A 1 -8.03 3.84 4.36
C MET A 1 -7.84 3.13 3.03
N LEU A 2 -6.61 2.89 2.58
CA LEU A 2 -6.27 2.32 1.27
C LEU A 2 -5.48 1.01 1.46
N HIS A 3 -6.03 -0.12 0.98
CA HIS A 3 -5.47 -1.45 1.17
C HIS A 3 -4.27 -1.75 0.24
N GLY A 4 -3.55 -2.85 0.50
CA GLY A 4 -2.48 -3.35 -0.34
C GLY A 4 -2.97 -4.04 -1.62
N PHE A 5 -2.04 -4.36 -2.52
CA PHE A 5 -2.34 -5.20 -3.67
C PHE A 5 -2.84 -6.57 -3.22
N THR A 6 -3.85 -7.11 -3.87
CA THR A 6 -4.60 -8.32 -3.50
C THR A 6 -5.41 -8.21 -2.19
N GLY A 7 -5.47 -7.04 -1.57
CA GLY A 7 -6.30 -6.76 -0.41
C GLY A 7 -7.66 -6.17 -0.77
N SER A 8 -8.45 -5.90 0.24
CA SER A 8 -9.79 -5.31 0.15
C SER A 8 -10.04 -4.40 1.35
N PRO A 9 -11.19 -3.70 1.42
CA PRO A 9 -11.60 -3.02 2.65
C PRO A 9 -11.60 -3.91 3.90
N ALA A 10 -11.86 -5.22 3.73
CA ALA A 10 -11.84 -6.19 4.82
C ALA A 10 -10.45 -6.42 5.42
N SER A 11 -9.37 -6.11 4.70
CA SER A 11 -8.00 -6.16 5.24
C SER A 11 -7.83 -5.33 6.52
N PHE A 12 -8.73 -4.37 6.78
CA PHE A 12 -8.69 -3.48 7.95
C PHE A 12 -9.58 -3.93 9.12
N ALA A 13 -10.22 -5.10 9.03
CA ALA A 13 -11.19 -5.57 10.03
C ALA A 13 -10.60 -5.70 11.46
N ALA A 14 -9.31 -6.00 11.57
CA ALA A 14 -8.62 -6.10 12.85
C ALA A 14 -8.10 -4.75 13.40
N LEU A 15 -8.21 -3.67 12.63
CA LEU A 15 -7.84 -2.34 13.08
C LEU A 15 -8.98 -1.69 13.86
N THR A 16 -8.64 -0.73 14.70
CA THR A 16 -9.59 0.15 15.38
C THR A 16 -9.57 1.53 14.71
N PRO A 17 -10.28 1.72 13.58
CA PRO A 17 -10.28 2.99 12.87
C PRO A 17 -11.16 4.02 13.57
N PRO A 18 -10.98 5.32 13.26
CA PRO A 18 -11.93 6.37 13.64
C PRO A 18 -13.35 6.06 13.15
N ARG A 19 -14.37 6.56 13.86
CA ARG A 19 -15.79 6.26 13.62
C ARG A 19 -16.29 6.53 12.18
N LEU A 20 -15.65 7.46 11.47
CA LEU A 20 -15.99 7.86 10.09
C LEU A 20 -14.93 7.43 9.08
N ALA A 21 -14.24 6.32 9.30
CA ALA A 21 -13.25 5.84 8.36
C ALA A 21 -13.90 5.23 7.10
N LEU A 22 -13.48 5.71 5.93
CA LEU A 22 -13.84 5.14 4.63
C LEU A 22 -12.69 4.27 4.12
N ALA A 23 -13.02 3.12 3.57
CA ALA A 23 -12.07 2.21 2.93
C ALA A 23 -12.58 1.82 1.54
N PRO A 24 -12.39 2.67 0.51
CA PRO A 24 -12.83 2.34 -0.85
C PRO A 24 -11.97 1.22 -1.42
N PRO A 25 -12.55 0.34 -2.24
CA PRO A 25 -11.77 -0.62 -3.00
C PRO A 25 -10.93 0.13 -4.06
N LEU A 26 -9.70 -0.35 -4.26
CA LEU A 26 -8.77 0.22 -5.25
C LEU A 26 -9.10 -0.24 -6.67
N ALA A 27 -8.66 0.54 -7.66
CA ALA A 27 -8.81 0.18 -9.07
C ALA A 27 -8.21 -1.20 -9.38
N GLY A 28 -8.94 -2.01 -10.14
CA GLY A 28 -8.58 -3.40 -10.46
C GLY A 28 -8.88 -4.41 -9.35
N HIS A 29 -9.43 -3.98 -8.20
CA HIS A 29 -9.85 -4.86 -7.11
C HIS A 29 -11.37 -4.96 -7.03
N ALA A 30 -11.88 -6.12 -6.65
CA ALA A 30 -13.31 -6.42 -6.66
C ALA A 30 -13.94 -6.08 -8.02
N ALA A 31 -15.05 -5.32 -8.03
CA ALA A 31 -15.74 -4.87 -9.24
C ALA A 31 -15.28 -3.49 -9.74
N VAL A 32 -14.23 -2.89 -9.12
CA VAL A 32 -13.75 -1.56 -9.54
C VAL A 32 -12.90 -1.68 -10.80
N PRO A 33 -13.24 -0.99 -11.90
CA PRO A 33 -12.41 -0.98 -13.10
C PRO A 33 -11.00 -0.47 -12.80
N ALA A 34 -10.00 -0.97 -13.49
CA ALA A 34 -8.63 -0.47 -13.38
C ALA A 34 -8.54 0.95 -13.91
N SER A 35 -7.78 1.80 -13.23
CA SER A 35 -7.46 3.15 -13.70
C SER A 35 -6.47 3.11 -14.86
N ALA A 36 -6.46 4.15 -15.70
CA ALA A 36 -5.58 4.22 -16.87
C ALA A 36 -4.09 4.28 -16.49
N HIS A 37 -3.75 4.96 -15.42
CA HIS A 37 -2.38 5.14 -14.92
C HIS A 37 -2.39 5.59 -13.46
N PHE A 38 -1.21 5.67 -12.84
CA PHE A 38 -1.03 6.00 -11.42
C PHE A 38 -1.78 7.28 -11.00
N TRP A 39 -1.62 8.38 -11.74
CA TRP A 39 -2.26 9.65 -11.40
C TRP A 39 -3.78 9.62 -11.56
N ALA A 40 -4.30 8.88 -12.52
CA ALA A 40 -5.74 8.70 -12.67
C ALA A 40 -6.36 8.01 -11.43
N GLU A 41 -5.67 7.04 -10.85
CA GLU A 41 -6.11 6.41 -9.59
C GLU A 41 -6.02 7.37 -8.40
N VAL A 42 -4.94 8.13 -8.30
CA VAL A 42 -4.79 9.16 -7.26
C VAL A 42 -5.92 10.19 -7.33
N GLU A 43 -6.27 10.67 -8.53
CA GLU A 43 -7.34 11.64 -8.74
C GLU A 43 -8.71 11.04 -8.44
N ARG A 44 -8.97 9.80 -8.87
CA ARG A 44 -10.20 9.07 -8.52
C ARG A 44 -10.38 8.95 -7.01
N LEU A 45 -9.33 8.52 -6.30
CA LEU A 45 -9.36 8.41 -4.84
C LEU A 45 -9.53 9.77 -4.17
N GLY A 46 -8.86 10.81 -4.68
CA GLY A 46 -9.01 12.17 -4.21
C GLY A 46 -10.45 12.71 -4.32
N ALA A 47 -11.14 12.36 -5.40
CA ALA A 47 -12.53 12.78 -5.63
C ALA A 47 -13.53 12.00 -4.77
N LEU A 48 -13.25 10.74 -4.43
CA LEU A 48 -14.13 9.91 -3.58
C LEU A 48 -14.25 10.41 -2.14
N VAL A 49 -13.24 11.10 -1.63
CA VAL A 49 -13.16 11.51 -0.22
C VAL A 49 -12.77 12.99 -0.10
N PRO A 50 -13.58 13.92 -0.62
CA PRO A 50 -13.23 15.35 -0.70
C PRO A 50 -12.90 15.97 0.66
N ASP A 51 -13.57 15.54 1.72
CA ASP A 51 -13.43 16.10 3.07
C ASP A 51 -12.46 15.32 3.97
N ALA A 52 -11.78 14.28 3.44
CA ALA A 52 -10.82 13.54 4.23
C ALA A 52 -9.56 14.36 4.48
N ASN A 53 -9.20 14.49 5.76
CA ASN A 53 -7.97 15.15 6.20
C ASN A 53 -6.93 14.18 6.79
N LYS A 54 -7.28 12.90 6.94
CA LYS A 54 -6.39 11.85 7.46
C LYS A 54 -6.33 10.67 6.48
N LEU A 55 -5.12 10.18 6.22
CA LEU A 55 -4.87 9.01 5.38
C LEU A 55 -4.36 7.85 6.22
N PHE A 56 -4.81 6.65 5.85
CA PHE A 56 -4.15 5.40 6.21
C PHE A 56 -3.93 4.59 4.94
N GLY A 57 -2.72 4.13 4.72
CA GLY A 57 -2.41 3.32 3.54
C GLY A 57 -1.45 2.18 3.86
N TYR A 58 -1.65 1.04 3.20
CA TYR A 58 -0.77 -0.10 3.30
C TYR A 58 -0.24 -0.48 1.91
N SER A 59 1.07 -0.62 1.77
CA SER A 59 1.77 -1.09 0.57
C SER A 59 1.33 -0.32 -0.71
N LEU A 60 0.54 -0.90 -1.62
CA LEU A 60 -0.06 -0.20 -2.76
C LEU A 60 -0.85 1.02 -2.29
N GLY A 61 -1.70 0.86 -1.26
CA GLY A 61 -2.47 1.96 -0.67
C GLY A 61 -1.59 3.05 -0.07
N ALA A 62 -0.45 2.68 0.54
CA ALA A 62 0.53 3.67 1.04
C ALA A 62 1.18 4.44 -0.11
N ARG A 63 1.51 3.79 -1.24
CA ARG A 63 2.04 4.44 -2.44
C ARG A 63 1.03 5.42 -3.06
N LEU A 64 -0.24 5.02 -3.13
CA LEU A 64 -1.32 5.90 -3.60
C LEU A 64 -1.57 7.05 -2.62
N SER A 65 -1.44 6.82 -1.31
CA SER A 65 -1.49 7.89 -0.30
C SER A 65 -0.34 8.89 -0.48
N LEU A 66 0.88 8.45 -0.77
CA LEU A 66 1.98 9.35 -1.14
C LEU A 66 1.65 10.13 -2.41
N GLY A 67 1.00 9.51 -3.39
CA GLY A 67 0.47 10.19 -4.58
C GLY A 67 -0.54 11.28 -4.23
N LEU A 68 -1.46 11.01 -3.29
CA LEU A 68 -2.42 12.01 -2.79
C LEU A 68 -1.72 13.18 -2.08
N LEU A 69 -0.70 12.91 -1.24
CA LEU A 69 0.10 13.96 -0.61
C LEU A 69 0.86 14.83 -1.62
N ALA A 70 1.41 14.20 -2.67
CA ALA A 70 2.12 14.90 -3.74
C ALA A 70 1.17 15.76 -4.61
N ARG A 71 -0.05 15.28 -4.87
CA ARG A 71 -1.04 15.96 -5.72
C ARG A 71 -1.79 17.07 -4.99
N TYR A 72 -2.01 16.88 -3.66
CA TYR A 72 -2.79 17.76 -2.80
C TYR A 72 -1.99 18.09 -1.52
N PRO A 73 -0.89 18.85 -1.60
CA PRO A 73 0.11 18.99 -0.52
C PRO A 73 -0.39 19.65 0.76
N ARG A 74 -1.56 20.32 0.72
CA ARG A 74 -2.16 21.01 1.87
C ARG A 74 -3.48 20.42 2.33
N ARG A 75 -3.93 19.31 1.71
CA ARG A 75 -5.25 18.77 1.99
C ARG A 75 -5.29 17.86 3.23
N PHE A 76 -4.19 17.17 3.50
CA PHE A 76 -4.14 16.18 4.56
C PHE A 76 -3.28 16.67 5.72
N ASP A 77 -3.84 16.58 6.94
CA ASP A 77 -3.16 16.96 8.18
C ASP A 77 -2.25 15.83 8.67
N GLN A 78 -2.71 14.59 8.51
CA GLN A 78 -2.02 13.40 9.00
C GLN A 78 -2.12 12.22 8.03
N ALA A 79 -1.03 11.45 7.95
CA ALA A 79 -1.01 10.16 7.27
C ALA A 79 -0.30 9.09 8.11
N VAL A 80 -0.85 7.87 8.12
CA VAL A 80 -0.21 6.68 8.68
C VAL A 80 0.00 5.71 7.53
N LEU A 81 1.26 5.46 7.17
CA LEU A 81 1.62 4.74 5.96
C LEU A 81 2.45 3.50 6.29
N VAL A 82 1.87 2.32 6.05
CA VAL A 82 2.49 1.02 6.32
C VAL A 82 3.20 0.54 5.07
N SER A 83 4.50 0.24 5.19
CA SER A 83 5.35 -0.28 4.12
C SER A 83 5.24 0.55 2.83
N ALA A 84 5.49 1.86 2.95
CA ALA A 84 5.42 2.83 1.86
C ALA A 84 6.70 2.83 1.01
N HIS A 85 6.57 3.25 -0.27
CA HIS A 85 7.70 3.42 -1.19
C HIS A 85 7.50 4.68 -2.04
N PRO A 86 8.49 5.59 -2.16
CA PRO A 86 8.34 6.89 -2.86
C PRO A 86 8.35 6.82 -4.39
N GLY A 87 8.42 5.65 -4.98
CA GLY A 87 8.66 5.43 -6.41
C GLY A 87 10.13 5.09 -6.70
N LEU A 88 10.37 4.51 -7.86
CA LEU A 88 11.72 4.15 -8.33
C LEU A 88 12.40 5.36 -8.97
N ARG A 89 13.70 5.54 -8.69
CA ARG A 89 14.44 6.75 -9.07
C ARG A 89 14.70 6.85 -10.58
N THR A 90 15.07 5.73 -11.20
CA THR A 90 15.55 5.73 -12.59
C THR A 90 14.60 4.99 -13.52
N ASP A 91 14.60 5.36 -14.82
CA ASP A 91 13.85 4.64 -15.84
C ASP A 91 14.27 3.17 -15.91
N ARG A 92 15.58 2.89 -15.81
CA ARG A 92 16.10 1.52 -15.76
C ARG A 92 15.48 0.70 -14.62
N GLN A 93 15.36 1.27 -13.41
CA GLN A 93 14.71 0.58 -12.29
C GLN A 93 13.22 0.34 -12.57
N ARG A 94 12.55 1.32 -13.16
CA ARG A 94 11.13 1.19 -13.56
C ARG A 94 10.95 0.12 -14.63
N ASP A 95 11.84 0.06 -15.64
CA ASP A 95 11.79 -0.96 -16.70
C ASP A 95 12.00 -2.36 -16.15
N LEU A 96 12.99 -2.55 -15.28
CA LEU A 96 13.22 -3.83 -14.62
C LEU A 96 11.98 -4.26 -13.80
N ARG A 97 11.40 -3.32 -13.06
CA ARG A 97 10.21 -3.61 -12.28
C ARG A 97 8.99 -3.88 -13.17
N ARG A 98 8.80 -3.18 -14.28
CA ARG A 98 7.75 -3.51 -15.26
C ARG A 98 7.91 -4.92 -15.80
N THR A 99 9.14 -5.32 -16.10
CA THR A 99 9.43 -6.70 -16.54
C THR A 99 9.07 -7.75 -15.48
N GLU A 100 9.29 -7.45 -14.20
CA GLU A 100 8.85 -8.32 -13.09
C GLU A 100 7.32 -8.36 -12.99
N ASP A 101 6.67 -7.20 -13.02
CA ASP A 101 5.20 -7.10 -12.98
C ASP A 101 4.56 -7.81 -14.17
N ASP A 102 5.15 -7.78 -15.38
CA ASP A 102 4.68 -8.48 -16.58
C ASP A 102 4.67 -10.01 -16.42
N ARG A 103 5.56 -10.58 -15.61
CA ARG A 103 5.52 -12.02 -15.29
C ARG A 103 4.25 -12.37 -14.50
N TYR A 104 3.88 -11.54 -13.52
CA TYR A 104 2.65 -11.72 -12.76
C TYR A 104 1.41 -11.44 -13.60
N ILE A 105 1.45 -10.44 -14.48
CA ILE A 105 0.36 -10.15 -15.44
C ILE A 105 0.10 -11.33 -16.35
N ARG A 106 1.16 -11.92 -16.92
CA ARG A 106 1.03 -13.14 -17.76
C ARG A 106 0.50 -14.31 -16.93
N LEU A 107 1.04 -14.54 -15.73
CA LEU A 107 0.57 -15.62 -14.87
C LEU A 107 -0.94 -15.49 -14.57
N LEU A 108 -1.40 -14.28 -14.23
CA LEU A 108 -2.82 -14.00 -14.00
C LEU A 108 -3.69 -14.31 -15.23
N ARG A 109 -3.24 -13.91 -16.43
CA ARG A 109 -4.00 -14.09 -17.67
C ARG A 109 -3.98 -15.51 -18.22
N GLU A 110 -2.86 -16.20 -18.12
CA GLU A 110 -2.65 -17.52 -18.72
C GLU A 110 -3.01 -18.66 -17.76
N ARG A 111 -2.78 -18.49 -16.46
CA ARG A 111 -2.97 -19.55 -15.45
C ARG A 111 -4.08 -19.23 -14.46
N GLY A 112 -4.57 -18.01 -14.45
CA GLY A 112 -5.67 -17.57 -13.60
C GLY A 112 -5.28 -17.21 -12.17
N LEU A 113 -6.28 -16.76 -11.41
CA LEU A 113 -6.10 -16.20 -10.08
C LEU A 113 -5.57 -17.21 -9.04
N PRO A 114 -6.03 -18.48 -8.97
CA PRO A 114 -5.54 -19.42 -7.97
C PRO A 114 -4.04 -19.70 -8.08
N GLU A 115 -3.54 -19.92 -9.29
CA GLU A 115 -2.11 -20.16 -9.54
C GLU A 115 -1.28 -18.92 -9.19
N PHE A 116 -1.76 -17.74 -9.59
CA PHE A 116 -1.12 -16.50 -9.22
C PHE A 116 -1.04 -16.34 -7.70
N VAL A 117 -2.12 -16.59 -6.95
CA VAL A 117 -2.15 -16.45 -5.49
C VAL A 117 -1.15 -17.40 -4.83
N ALA A 118 -1.04 -18.65 -5.31
CA ALA A 118 -0.06 -19.59 -4.79
C ALA A 118 1.40 -19.08 -4.98
N VAL A 119 1.73 -18.59 -6.19
CA VAL A 119 3.05 -18.01 -6.47
C VAL A 119 3.29 -16.70 -5.68
N TRP A 120 2.25 -15.86 -5.54
CA TRP A 120 2.32 -14.62 -4.79
C TRP A 120 2.62 -14.86 -3.31
N GLU A 121 1.96 -15.82 -2.69
CA GLU A 121 2.13 -16.19 -1.28
C GLU A 121 3.48 -16.87 -0.98
N ALA A 122 4.08 -17.52 -1.98
CA ALA A 122 5.39 -18.14 -1.85
C ALA A 122 6.57 -17.15 -1.85
N GLN A 123 6.33 -15.85 -2.06
CA GLN A 123 7.40 -14.86 -2.07
C GLN A 123 8.01 -14.67 -0.67
N GLY A 124 9.32 -14.46 -0.62
CA GLY A 124 10.07 -14.29 0.62
C GLY A 124 9.60 -13.12 1.50
N MET A 125 8.94 -12.11 0.92
CA MET A 125 8.38 -10.98 1.67
C MET A 125 7.24 -11.37 2.62
N TRP A 126 6.64 -12.54 2.44
CA TRP A 126 5.55 -13.06 3.29
C TRP A 126 6.02 -14.06 4.35
N ARG A 127 7.31 -14.37 4.41
CA ARG A 127 7.86 -15.40 5.33
C ARG A 127 7.52 -15.15 6.81
N SER A 128 7.44 -13.89 7.23
CA SER A 128 7.02 -13.52 8.60
C SER A 128 5.61 -14.02 8.94
N GLN A 129 4.75 -14.20 7.94
CA GLN A 129 3.38 -14.69 8.12
C GLN A 129 3.31 -16.17 8.46
N ASP A 130 4.40 -16.93 8.34
CA ASP A 130 4.45 -18.34 8.74
C ASP A 130 4.21 -18.51 10.25
N ALA A 131 4.52 -17.49 11.04
CA ALA A 131 4.25 -17.44 12.48
C ALA A 131 2.78 -17.16 12.84
N LEU A 132 1.95 -16.74 11.88
CA LEU A 132 0.54 -16.42 12.12
C LEU A 132 -0.31 -17.70 12.25
N PRO A 133 -1.43 -17.67 13.01
CA PRO A 133 -2.39 -18.76 13.04
C PRO A 133 -2.84 -19.19 11.64
N ALA A 134 -3.01 -20.49 11.44
CA ALA A 134 -3.44 -21.03 10.14
C ALA A 134 -4.78 -20.46 9.66
N THR A 135 -5.68 -20.15 10.58
CA THR A 135 -6.98 -19.50 10.29
C THR A 135 -6.80 -18.11 9.69
N VAL A 136 -5.89 -17.29 10.26
CA VAL A 136 -5.59 -15.94 9.75
C VAL A 136 -5.01 -16.00 8.34
N ARG A 137 -4.07 -16.94 8.10
CA ARG A 137 -3.50 -17.17 6.77
C ARG A 137 -4.54 -17.63 5.76
N ALA A 138 -5.44 -18.55 6.17
CA ALA A 138 -6.53 -19.03 5.33
C ALA A 138 -7.54 -17.93 4.99
N ASP A 139 -7.85 -17.05 5.94
CA ASP A 139 -8.72 -15.89 5.70
C ASP A 139 -8.08 -14.93 4.70
N LYS A 140 -6.79 -14.66 4.82
CA LYS A 140 -6.06 -13.83 3.86
C LYS A 140 -5.99 -14.47 2.47
N HIS A 141 -5.78 -15.77 2.40
CA HIS A 141 -5.82 -16.51 1.15
C HIS A 141 -7.21 -16.40 0.48
N ARG A 142 -8.29 -16.59 1.23
CA ARG A 142 -9.66 -16.42 0.71
C ARG A 142 -9.92 -14.98 0.24
N GLU A 143 -9.45 -13.98 0.97
CA GLU A 143 -9.56 -12.58 0.55
C GLU A 143 -8.91 -12.37 -0.83
N ARG A 144 -7.69 -12.88 -1.04
CA ARG A 144 -6.98 -12.79 -2.34
C ARG A 144 -7.76 -13.40 -3.50
N LEU A 145 -8.49 -14.48 -3.23
CA LEU A 145 -9.29 -15.17 -4.24
C LEU A 145 -10.64 -14.48 -4.56
N THR A 146 -11.00 -13.40 -3.89
CA THR A 146 -12.24 -12.64 -4.22
C THR A 146 -12.10 -11.72 -5.42
N HIS A 147 -10.90 -11.54 -5.95
CA HIS A 147 -10.63 -10.66 -7.08
C HIS A 147 -10.80 -11.36 -8.43
N THR A 148 -10.66 -10.61 -9.51
CA THR A 148 -10.56 -11.16 -10.86
C THR A 148 -9.11 -11.14 -11.34
N ALA A 149 -8.70 -12.15 -12.08
CA ALA A 149 -7.35 -12.21 -12.65
C ALA A 149 -7.05 -11.00 -13.53
N GLU A 150 -7.99 -10.61 -14.42
CA GLU A 150 -7.81 -9.45 -15.30
C GLU A 150 -7.81 -8.13 -14.53
N GLY A 151 -8.63 -7.99 -13.47
CA GLY A 151 -8.61 -6.81 -12.60
C GLY A 151 -7.24 -6.58 -11.97
N LEU A 152 -6.65 -7.62 -11.34
CA LEU A 152 -5.32 -7.55 -10.75
C LEU A 152 -4.22 -7.35 -11.80
N ALA A 153 -4.32 -7.99 -12.96
CA ALA A 153 -3.39 -7.81 -14.07
C ALA A 153 -3.36 -6.34 -14.55
N ARG A 154 -4.53 -5.74 -14.75
CA ARG A 154 -4.66 -4.32 -15.10
C ARG A 154 -4.19 -3.39 -13.99
N CYS A 155 -4.44 -3.73 -12.72
CA CYS A 155 -3.91 -2.97 -11.59
C CYS A 155 -2.37 -2.91 -11.64
N LEU A 156 -1.68 -4.04 -11.84
CA LEU A 156 -0.22 -4.05 -11.99
C LEU A 156 0.23 -3.21 -13.18
N ALA A 157 -0.45 -3.33 -14.33
CA ALA A 157 -0.12 -2.61 -15.54
C ALA A 157 -0.32 -1.08 -15.43
N SER A 158 -1.18 -0.61 -14.52
CA SER A 158 -1.51 0.83 -14.40
C SER A 158 -0.93 1.51 -13.16
N VAL A 159 -0.90 0.82 -12.00
CA VAL A 159 -0.48 1.39 -10.71
C VAL A 159 0.59 0.55 -10.00
N GLY A 160 1.18 -0.44 -10.68
CA GLY A 160 2.35 -1.18 -10.21
C GLY A 160 3.50 -0.23 -9.85
N LEU A 161 4.48 -0.71 -9.08
CA LEU A 161 5.61 0.14 -8.65
C LEU A 161 6.44 0.62 -9.85
N GLY A 162 6.50 -0.16 -10.93
CA GLY A 162 7.14 0.23 -12.19
C GLY A 162 6.41 1.34 -12.96
N GLN A 163 5.13 1.59 -12.66
CA GLN A 163 4.31 2.64 -13.26
C GLN A 163 4.23 3.91 -12.38
N MET A 164 4.64 3.78 -11.12
CA MET A 164 4.63 4.89 -10.19
C MET A 164 5.78 5.86 -10.50
N PRO A 165 5.52 7.18 -10.60
CA PRO A 165 6.58 8.17 -10.70
C PRO A 165 7.42 8.26 -9.42
N ASP A 166 8.62 8.83 -9.51
CA ASP A 166 9.39 9.24 -8.35
C ASP A 166 8.73 10.49 -7.72
N LEU A 167 8.25 10.36 -6.48
CA LEU A 167 7.51 11.42 -5.78
C LEU A 167 8.38 12.23 -4.81
N ARG A 168 9.67 11.97 -4.69
CA ARG A 168 10.52 12.56 -3.66
C ARG A 168 10.53 14.08 -3.67
N ALA A 169 10.63 14.67 -4.84
CA ALA A 169 10.68 16.14 -4.98
C ALA A 169 9.38 16.81 -4.50
N GLN A 170 8.23 16.22 -4.80
CA GLN A 170 6.92 16.71 -4.36
C GLN A 170 6.72 16.47 -2.86
N LEU A 171 7.13 15.31 -2.36
CA LEU A 171 6.97 14.94 -0.95
C LEU A 171 7.83 15.79 -0.01
N ALA A 172 8.98 16.27 -0.44
CA ALA A 172 9.83 17.20 0.31
C ALA A 172 9.10 18.52 0.66
N GLN A 173 8.05 18.87 -0.07
CA GLN A 173 7.24 20.08 0.15
C GLN A 173 5.96 19.81 0.96
N SER A 174 5.72 18.57 1.38
CA SER A 174 4.52 18.19 2.11
C SER A 174 4.53 18.76 3.52
N VAL A 175 3.41 19.36 3.92
CA VAL A 175 3.17 19.86 5.31
C VAL A 175 2.45 18.83 6.17
N CYS A 176 2.04 17.70 5.61
CA CYS A 176 1.37 16.60 6.31
C CYS A 176 2.28 15.98 7.37
N SER A 177 1.74 15.70 8.54
CA SER A 177 2.42 14.86 9.54
C SER A 177 2.30 13.39 9.13
N VAL A 178 3.43 12.73 8.88
CA VAL A 178 3.43 11.34 8.37
C VAL A 178 4.10 10.39 9.35
N GLU A 179 3.37 9.36 9.76
CA GLU A 179 3.89 8.24 10.53
C GLU A 179 4.13 7.05 9.58
N PHE A 180 5.38 6.72 9.31
CA PHE A 180 5.76 5.53 8.55
C PHE A 180 5.88 4.33 9.48
N LEU A 181 5.13 3.26 9.21
CA LEU A 181 5.18 2.02 9.98
C LEU A 181 5.77 0.93 9.09
N VAL A 182 6.82 0.26 9.56
CA VAL A 182 7.52 -0.77 8.78
C VAL A 182 7.91 -1.94 9.67
N GLY A 183 7.81 -3.16 9.15
CA GLY A 183 8.36 -4.33 9.81
C GLY A 183 9.88 -4.39 9.71
N GLY A 184 10.57 -4.74 10.79
CA GLY A 184 12.04 -4.83 10.81
C GLY A 184 12.62 -5.88 9.85
N GLN A 185 11.82 -6.88 9.47
CA GLN A 185 12.20 -7.90 8.49
C GLN A 185 11.99 -7.45 7.04
N ASP A 186 11.31 -6.32 6.80
CA ASP A 186 11.04 -5.76 5.48
C ASP A 186 12.08 -4.70 5.07
N ARG A 187 13.33 -5.14 4.91
CA ARG A 187 14.50 -4.26 4.69
C ARG A 187 14.30 -3.24 3.58
N LYS A 188 13.75 -3.67 2.43
CA LYS A 188 13.53 -2.80 1.29
C LYS A 188 12.63 -1.60 1.62
N PHE A 189 11.55 -1.84 2.37
CA PHE A 189 10.61 -0.77 2.74
C PHE A 189 11.08 0.01 3.96
N LEU A 190 11.93 -0.58 4.82
CA LEU A 190 12.61 0.12 5.89
C LEU A 190 13.57 1.19 5.33
N GLU A 191 14.41 0.83 4.35
CA GLU A 191 15.29 1.76 3.65
C GLU A 191 14.49 2.88 2.94
N ALA A 192 13.39 2.53 2.27
CA ALA A 192 12.52 3.51 1.64
C ALA A 192 11.85 4.47 2.64
N ALA A 193 11.45 3.99 3.81
CA ALA A 193 10.87 4.83 4.87
C ALA A 193 11.91 5.73 5.53
N GLN A 194 13.14 5.25 5.75
CA GLN A 194 14.26 6.07 6.22
C GLN A 194 14.55 7.21 5.25
N GLU A 195 14.58 6.92 3.96
CA GLU A 195 14.75 7.92 2.92
C GLU A 195 13.61 8.96 2.93
N LEU A 196 12.35 8.51 3.06
CA LEU A 196 11.20 9.40 3.15
C LEU A 196 11.27 10.31 4.38
N CYS A 197 11.68 9.79 5.54
CA CYS A 197 11.89 10.60 6.74
C CYS A 197 13.02 11.63 6.59
N ALA A 198 14.03 11.34 5.79
CA ALA A 198 15.13 12.29 5.54
C ALA A 198 14.70 13.49 4.66
N ILE A 199 13.66 13.33 3.83
CA ILE A 199 13.20 14.37 2.90
C ILE A 199 11.91 15.07 3.33
N MET A 200 11.06 14.43 4.15
CA MET A 200 9.78 14.98 4.59
C MET A 200 9.91 15.61 6.00
N PRO A 201 9.72 16.93 6.17
CA PRO A 201 10.06 17.62 7.42
C PRO A 201 9.26 17.16 8.65
N ARG A 202 8.06 16.61 8.44
CA ARG A 202 7.15 16.18 9.50
C ARG A 202 6.88 14.66 9.45
N ALA A 203 7.86 13.89 8.98
CA ALA A 203 7.78 12.44 8.94
C ALA A 203 8.50 11.80 10.12
N ARG A 204 7.95 10.69 10.61
CA ARG A 204 8.54 9.85 11.66
C ARG A 204 8.48 8.39 11.23
N LEU A 205 9.49 7.61 11.60
CA LEU A 205 9.58 6.19 11.34
C LEU A 205 9.36 5.39 12.63
N HIS A 206 8.54 4.35 12.53
CA HIS A 206 8.29 3.39 13.60
C HIS A 206 8.49 1.98 13.06
N VAL A 207 9.33 1.21 13.74
CA VAL A 207 9.71 -0.14 13.31
C VAL A 207 9.10 -1.18 14.25
N ALA A 208 8.41 -2.17 13.67
CA ALA A 208 7.95 -3.36 14.38
C ALA A 208 8.96 -4.49 14.14
N GLU A 209 9.95 -4.65 15.03
CA GLU A 209 11.20 -5.40 14.81
C GLU A 209 11.00 -6.84 14.29
N ASN A 210 10.08 -7.59 14.84
CA ASN A 210 9.90 -9.02 14.53
C ASN A 210 8.81 -9.28 13.47
N HIS A 211 8.41 -8.26 12.69
CA HIS A 211 7.34 -8.34 11.72
C HIS A 211 7.85 -8.05 10.30
N GLY A 212 7.10 -8.51 9.31
CA GLY A 212 7.41 -8.32 7.89
C GLY A 212 6.61 -7.21 7.24
N HIS A 213 6.25 -7.44 5.97
CA HIS A 213 5.65 -6.43 5.09
C HIS A 213 4.21 -6.04 5.48
N ASP A 214 3.40 -6.98 5.98
CA ASP A 214 1.97 -6.76 6.25
C ASP A 214 1.68 -6.54 7.74
N LEU A 215 2.11 -5.39 8.27
CA LEU A 215 1.81 -5.04 9.67
C LEU A 215 0.31 -4.92 9.95
N VAL A 216 -0.50 -4.69 8.93
CA VAL A 216 -1.96 -4.63 9.08
C VAL A 216 -2.50 -5.99 9.49
N LEU A 217 -1.91 -7.07 8.98
CA LEU A 217 -2.23 -8.45 9.31
C LEU A 217 -1.41 -8.97 10.50
N GLU A 218 -0.11 -8.69 10.51
CA GLU A 218 0.85 -9.28 11.46
C GLU A 218 0.82 -8.61 12.84
N CYS A 219 0.54 -7.31 12.89
CA CYS A 219 0.52 -6.52 14.13
C CYS A 219 -0.54 -5.40 14.10
N PRO A 220 -1.84 -5.73 13.99
CA PRO A 220 -2.91 -4.73 13.84
C PRO A 220 -2.99 -3.76 15.01
N GLN A 221 -2.66 -4.18 16.23
CA GLN A 221 -2.65 -3.33 17.42
C GLN A 221 -1.61 -2.21 17.30
N PHE A 222 -0.43 -2.51 16.77
CA PHE A 222 0.59 -1.51 16.50
C PHE A 222 0.06 -0.45 15.52
N CYS A 223 -0.54 -0.85 14.41
CA CYS A 223 -1.15 0.06 13.45
C CYS A 223 -2.28 0.90 14.08
N SER A 224 -3.13 0.28 14.91
CA SER A 224 -4.26 0.95 15.59
C SER A 224 -3.80 2.06 16.54
N THR A 225 -2.64 1.89 17.21
CA THR A 225 -2.06 2.90 18.09
C THR A 225 -1.84 4.22 17.37
N PHE A 226 -1.42 4.19 16.10
CA PHE A 226 -1.17 5.40 15.31
C PHE A 226 -2.44 5.94 14.64
N LEU A 227 -3.42 5.08 14.37
CA LEU A 227 -4.72 5.51 13.88
C LEU A 227 -5.51 6.34 14.92
N ALA A 228 -5.36 6.02 16.19
CA ALA A 228 -6.06 6.71 17.27
C ALA A 228 -5.45 8.07 17.62
N ARG A 229 -4.18 8.32 17.26
CA ARG A 229 -3.49 9.59 17.58
C ARG A 229 -3.99 10.73 16.70
N GLY A 230 -4.14 11.92 17.27
CA GLY A 230 -4.26 13.17 16.53
C GLY A 230 -2.94 13.55 15.85
N PRO A 231 -2.92 14.60 15.01
CA PRO A 231 -1.68 15.11 14.45
C PRO A 231 -0.72 15.50 15.58
N SER A 232 0.51 15.01 15.50
CA SER A 232 1.56 15.40 16.46
C SER A 232 1.90 16.85 16.22
N SER A 233 1.76 17.67 17.26
CA SER A 233 2.19 19.08 17.32
C SER A 233 3.69 19.22 17.09
#